data_8c37952e442507b0c950c6f784d1e557
#
_entry.id   8c37952e442507b0c950c6f784d1e557
#
_cell.length_a   1.000
_cell.length_b   1.000
_cell.length_c   1.000
_cell.angle_alpha   90.00
_cell.angle_beta   90.00
_cell.angle_gamma   90.00
#
_symmetry.space_group_name_H-M   'P 1'
#
loop_
_entity.id
_entity.type
_entity.pdbx_description
1 polymer ?
#
loop_
_entity_poly.entity_id
_entity_poly.type
_entity_poly.pdbx_seq_one_letter_code
_entity_poly.pdbx_strand_id
1 'polypeptide(L)'
;MPSNGAFGLTFRESRPKAAQKVTWVLKLIEETQIVPKEYFKKLTPYDIWEVRISFSGNKYRILSFIYNDSQLILTHGFIKKTQKIPKNEIDKALAHKKDFLDNGGWKR
;
A
#
# COMPACT_ATOMS: atom_id res chain seq x y z
N MET A 1 26.44 9.84 -15.06
CA MET A 1 25.91 9.93 -14.71
C MET A 1 25.84 9.77 -14.31
N PRO A 2 26.05 10.30 -14.05
CA PRO A 2 25.91 10.04 -13.43
C PRO A 2 25.26 9.46 -13.27
N SER A 3 25.61 9.15 -13.13
CA SER A 3 25.23 8.65 -13.02
C SER A 3 24.47 8.36 -13.00
N ASN A 4 25.09 8.55 -13.07
CA ASN A 4 24.01 7.92 -12.70
C ASN A 4 23.42 8.33 -11.40
N GLY A 5 24.16 8.66 -10.35
CA GLY A 5 23.63 9.17 -9.12
C GLY A 5 22.87 10.46 -9.33
N ALA A 6 23.44 11.36 -10.10
CA ALA A 6 22.76 12.62 -10.38
C ALA A 6 21.46 12.38 -11.12
N PHE A 7 21.48 11.47 -12.06
CA PHE A 7 20.27 11.13 -12.81
C PHE A 7 19.19 10.59 -11.87
N GLY A 8 19.59 9.71 -10.96
CA GLY A 8 18.65 9.14 -10.00
C GLY A 8 18.04 10.19 -9.08
N LEU A 9 18.85 11.14 -8.64
CA LEU A 9 18.35 12.20 -7.78
C LEU A 9 17.34 13.08 -8.53
N THR A 10 17.63 13.43 -9.77
CA THR A 10 16.70 14.21 -10.57
C THR A 10 15.37 13.50 -10.72
N PHE A 11 15.43 12.21 -11.02
CA PHE A 11 14.22 11.43 -11.18
C PHE A 11 13.39 11.44 -9.90
N ARG A 12 14.02 11.21 -8.75
CA ARG A 12 13.30 11.20 -7.47
C ARG A 12 12.67 12.55 -7.17
N GLU A 13 13.38 13.62 -7.43
CA GLU A 13 12.89 14.96 -7.16
C GLU A 13 11.68 15.32 -7.98
N SER A 14 11.52 14.69 -9.15
CA SER A 14 10.38 14.98 -10.01
C SER A 14 9.10 14.28 -9.55
N ARG A 15 9.20 13.34 -8.61
CA ARG A 15 8.00 12.64 -8.13
C ARG A 15 7.18 13.52 -7.20
N PRO A 16 5.84 13.45 -7.29
CA PRO A 16 4.98 14.18 -6.36
C PRO A 16 5.31 13.82 -4.91
N LYS A 17 5.17 14.78 -4.03
CA LYS A 17 5.47 14.54 -2.61
C LYS A 17 4.55 13.51 -2.00
N ALA A 18 3.30 13.44 -2.46
CA ALA A 18 2.38 12.41 -1.98
C ALA A 18 2.90 11.01 -2.30
N ALA A 19 3.44 10.82 -3.51
CA ALA A 19 4.01 9.53 -3.90
C ALA A 19 5.25 9.20 -3.05
N GLN A 20 6.04 10.20 -2.69
CA GLN A 20 7.18 9.99 -1.82
C GLN A 20 6.74 9.52 -0.44
N LYS A 21 5.64 10.08 0.07
CA LYS A 21 5.10 9.67 1.36
C LYS A 21 4.60 8.23 1.30
N VAL A 22 3.94 7.85 0.22
CA VAL A 22 3.50 6.46 0.02
C VAL A 22 4.70 5.52 0.08
N THR A 23 5.76 5.85 -0.66
CA THR A 23 6.97 5.04 -0.67
C THR A 23 7.57 4.92 0.73
N TRP A 24 7.58 6.03 1.47
CA TRP A 24 8.11 6.03 2.83
C TRP A 24 7.32 5.09 3.74
N VAL A 25 5.99 5.15 3.67
CA VAL A 25 5.15 4.28 4.51
C VAL A 25 5.33 2.82 4.14
N LEU A 26 5.38 2.50 2.84
CA LEU A 26 5.57 1.12 2.41
C LEU A 26 6.92 0.58 2.86
N LYS A 27 7.94 1.42 2.81
CA LYS A 27 9.26 1.03 3.26
C LYS A 27 9.28 0.80 4.77
N LEU A 28 8.57 1.64 5.52
CA LEU A 28 8.44 1.48 6.96
C LEU A 28 7.80 0.13 7.29
N ILE A 29 6.74 -0.24 6.60
CA ILE A 29 6.07 -1.51 6.80
C ILE A 29 7.02 -2.67 6.49
N GLU A 30 7.77 -2.55 5.41
CA GLU A 30 8.69 -3.59 4.98
C GLU A 30 9.82 -3.82 5.97
N GLU A 31 10.32 -2.75 6.59
CA GLU A 31 11.51 -2.81 7.42
C GLU A 31 11.24 -2.89 8.92
N THR A 32 10.00 -2.79 9.34
CA THR A 32 9.65 -2.74 10.76
C THR A 32 8.81 -3.95 11.14
N GLN A 33 9.21 -4.66 12.21
CA GLN A 33 8.46 -5.83 12.66
C GLN A 33 7.08 -5.49 13.21
N ILE A 34 7.01 -4.41 13.98
CA ILE A 34 5.74 -3.98 14.56
C ILE A 34 5.46 -2.59 14.04
N VAL A 35 4.48 -2.48 13.14
CA VAL A 35 4.14 -1.20 12.51
C VAL A 35 2.99 -0.56 13.27
N PRO A 36 3.11 0.72 13.66
CA PRO A 36 2.01 1.41 14.33
C PRO A 36 0.73 1.40 13.49
N LYS A 37 -0.41 1.32 14.18
CA LYS A 37 -1.71 1.25 13.50
C LYS A 37 -2.02 2.51 12.68
N GLU A 38 -1.35 3.61 12.96
CA GLU A 38 -1.54 4.81 12.15
C GLU A 38 -1.04 4.63 10.72
N TYR A 39 -0.21 3.61 10.47
CA TYR A 39 0.32 3.34 9.13
C TYR A 39 -0.19 2.03 8.54
N PHE A 40 -0.56 1.05 9.38
CA PHE A 40 -0.87 -0.29 8.88
C PHE A 40 -1.83 -0.97 9.84
N LYS A 41 -3.04 -1.28 9.38
CA LYS A 41 -4.08 -1.81 10.24
C LYS A 41 -4.89 -2.90 9.53
N LYS A 42 -5.17 -3.98 10.24
CA LYS A 42 -6.00 -5.05 9.69
C LYS A 42 -7.47 -4.65 9.74
N LEU A 43 -8.19 -4.93 8.67
CA LEU A 43 -9.63 -4.67 8.59
C LEU A 43 -10.37 -5.94 8.98
N THR A 44 -10.76 -6.02 10.24
CA THR A 44 -11.52 -7.14 10.77
C THR A 44 -12.97 -7.04 10.34
N PRO A 45 -13.63 -8.14 9.95
CA PRO A 45 -13.18 -9.55 9.98
C PRO A 45 -12.49 -10.01 8.70
N TYR A 46 -12.21 -9.10 7.77
CA TYR A 46 -11.60 -9.46 6.50
C TYR A 46 -10.11 -9.70 6.70
N ASP A 47 -9.53 -10.52 5.86
CA ASP A 47 -8.09 -10.74 5.88
C ASP A 47 -7.45 -9.78 4.88
N ILE A 48 -7.72 -8.51 5.10
CA ILE A 48 -7.25 -7.39 4.29
C ILE A 48 -6.59 -6.39 5.22
N TRP A 49 -5.46 -5.84 4.80
CA TRP A 49 -4.73 -4.86 5.57
C TRP A 49 -4.79 -3.49 4.91
N GLU A 50 -4.95 -2.47 5.72
CA GLU A 50 -5.07 -1.09 5.27
C GLU A 50 -3.73 -0.38 5.47
N VAL A 51 -3.11 0.04 4.37
CA VAL A 51 -1.92 0.91 4.43
C VAL A 51 -2.44 2.34 4.49
N ARG A 52 -2.04 3.06 5.50
CA ARG A 52 -2.60 4.38 5.83
C ARG A 52 -1.56 5.47 5.59
N ILE A 53 -1.87 6.39 4.70
CA ILE A 53 -1.00 7.50 4.37
C ILE A 53 -1.76 8.80 4.55
N SER A 54 -1.22 9.73 5.32
CA SER A 54 -1.79 11.06 5.49
C SER A 54 -0.82 12.06 4.90
N PHE A 55 -1.32 12.92 4.02
CA PHE A 55 -0.48 13.92 3.40
C PHE A 55 -1.33 15.11 2.96
N SER A 56 -0.93 16.30 3.40
CA SER A 56 -1.57 17.55 2.96
C SER A 56 -3.09 17.55 3.15
N GLY A 57 -3.55 17.04 4.30
CA GLY A 57 -4.97 17.02 4.62
C GLY A 57 -5.75 15.88 3.98
N ASN A 58 -5.12 15.10 3.13
CA ASN A 58 -5.78 13.95 2.49
C ASN A 58 -5.39 12.66 3.18
N LYS A 59 -6.34 11.73 3.21
CA LYS A 59 -6.11 10.40 3.77
C LYS A 59 -6.12 9.39 2.64
N TYR A 60 -4.94 8.92 2.27
CA TYR A 60 -4.81 7.90 1.23
C TYR A 60 -4.81 6.53 1.87
N ARG A 61 -5.45 5.58 1.21
CA ARG A 61 -5.52 4.20 1.69
C ARG A 61 -5.14 3.26 0.55
N ILE A 62 -4.33 2.26 0.88
CA ILE A 62 -4.03 1.18 -0.05
C ILE A 62 -4.45 -0.10 0.65
N LEU A 63 -5.33 -0.86 0.03
CA LEU A 63 -5.76 -2.14 0.58
C LEU A 63 -4.85 -3.23 0.06
N SER A 64 -4.54 -4.19 0.94
CA SER A 64 -3.50 -5.17 0.67
C SER A 64 -3.79 -6.45 1.44
N PHE A 65 -3.02 -7.49 1.13
CA PHE A 65 -3.11 -8.72 1.89
C PHE A 65 -1.71 -9.35 1.96
N ILE A 66 -1.55 -10.26 2.92
CA ILE A 66 -0.27 -10.93 3.13
C ILE A 66 -0.30 -12.29 2.44
N TYR A 67 0.71 -12.54 1.62
CA TYR A 67 0.85 -13.77 0.86
C TYR A 67 2.06 -14.54 1.37
N ASN A 68 1.87 -15.83 1.67
CA ASN A 68 2.95 -16.71 2.16
C ASN A 68 3.64 -16.16 3.40
N ASP A 69 2.89 -15.43 4.24
CA ASP A 69 3.36 -14.88 5.51
C ASP A 69 4.54 -13.92 5.39
N SER A 70 4.98 -13.58 4.18
CA SER A 70 6.17 -12.75 4.02
C SER A 70 6.06 -11.68 2.95
N GLN A 71 5.01 -11.68 2.16
CA GLN A 71 4.88 -10.71 1.07
C GLN A 71 3.59 -9.92 1.20
N LEU A 72 3.71 -8.61 1.10
CA LEU A 72 2.54 -7.73 1.11
C LEU A 72 2.14 -7.44 -0.33
N ILE A 73 0.95 -7.89 -0.70
CA ILE A 73 0.44 -7.70 -2.05
C ILE A 73 -0.56 -6.54 -2.01
N LEU A 74 -0.26 -5.50 -2.77
CA LEU A 74 -1.11 -4.33 -2.84
C LEU A 74 -2.21 -4.55 -3.87
N THR A 75 -3.45 -4.20 -3.52
CA THR A 75 -4.57 -4.37 -4.45
C THR A 75 -4.88 -3.07 -5.19
N HIS A 76 -5.28 -2.03 -4.46
CA HIS A 76 -5.58 -0.75 -5.06
C HIS A 76 -5.59 0.34 -4.00
N GLY A 77 -5.53 1.59 -4.45
CA GLY A 77 -5.54 2.73 -3.53
C GLY A 77 -6.70 3.67 -3.83
N PHE A 78 -7.05 4.47 -2.83
CA PHE A 78 -8.09 5.47 -2.96
C PHE A 78 -7.93 6.54 -1.88
N ILE A 79 -8.65 7.65 -2.05
CA ILE A 79 -8.67 8.71 -1.04
C ILE A 79 -9.87 8.47 -0.15
N LYS A 80 -9.63 8.37 1.17
CA LYS A 80 -10.69 8.11 2.13
C LYS A 80 -11.38 9.43 2.49
N LYS A 81 -12.69 9.48 2.27
CA LYS A 81 -13.49 10.68 2.53
C LYS A 81 -14.57 10.44 3.58
N THR A 82 -14.66 9.23 4.13
CA THR A 82 -15.68 8.87 5.11
C THR A 82 -15.02 8.31 6.34
N GLN A 83 -15.80 8.13 7.41
CA GLN A 83 -15.28 7.59 8.66
C GLN A 83 -14.80 6.15 8.52
N LYS A 84 -15.53 5.36 7.75
CA LYS A 84 -15.20 3.95 7.55
C LYS A 84 -14.77 3.73 6.11
N ILE A 85 -14.01 2.66 5.90
CA ILE A 85 -13.67 2.23 4.55
C ILE A 85 -14.97 1.78 3.87
N PRO A 86 -15.30 2.32 2.70
CA PRO A 86 -16.52 1.90 1.99
C PRO A 86 -16.47 0.42 1.66
N LYS A 87 -17.62 -0.25 1.80
CA LYS A 87 -17.69 -1.68 1.55
C LYS A 87 -17.28 -2.05 0.13
N ASN A 88 -17.60 -1.20 -0.85
CA ASN A 88 -17.22 -1.48 -2.24
C ASN A 88 -15.72 -1.50 -2.43
N GLU A 89 -14.96 -0.72 -1.65
CA GLU A 89 -13.52 -0.75 -1.74
C GLU A 89 -12.98 -2.07 -1.16
N ILE A 90 -13.58 -2.52 -0.07
CA ILE A 90 -13.21 -3.81 0.52
C ILE A 90 -13.53 -4.94 -0.46
N ASP A 91 -14.70 -4.87 -1.11
CA ASP A 91 -15.09 -5.88 -2.09
C ASP A 91 -14.12 -5.95 -3.27
N LYS A 92 -13.63 -4.79 -3.72
CA LYS A 92 -12.61 -4.76 -4.77
C LYS A 92 -11.33 -5.45 -4.33
N ALA A 93 -10.90 -5.19 -3.10
CA ALA A 93 -9.68 -5.80 -2.59
C ALA A 93 -9.83 -7.32 -2.47
N LEU A 94 -10.99 -7.77 -2.00
CA LEU A 94 -11.26 -9.20 -1.88
C LEU A 94 -11.28 -9.86 -3.25
N ALA A 95 -11.83 -9.19 -4.26
CA ALA A 95 -11.85 -9.72 -5.61
C ALA A 95 -10.44 -9.82 -6.19
N HIS A 96 -9.61 -8.80 -5.96
CA HIS A 96 -8.22 -8.83 -6.40
C HIS A 96 -7.46 -9.96 -5.72
N LYS A 97 -7.70 -10.14 -4.41
CA LYS A 97 -7.04 -11.21 -3.67
C LYS A 97 -7.43 -12.57 -4.23
N LYS A 98 -8.73 -12.78 -4.47
CA LYS A 98 -9.22 -14.02 -5.01
C LYS A 98 -8.61 -14.30 -6.37
N ASP A 99 -8.58 -13.30 -7.23
CA ASP A 99 -7.99 -13.44 -8.57
C ASP A 99 -6.51 -13.81 -8.49
N PHE A 100 -5.78 -13.15 -7.61
CA PHE A 100 -4.35 -13.42 -7.42
C PHE A 100 -4.14 -14.87 -6.99
N LEU A 101 -4.91 -15.34 -6.01
CA LEU A 101 -4.75 -16.68 -5.48
C LEU A 101 -5.22 -17.76 -6.47
N ASP A 102 -6.29 -17.48 -7.20
CA ASP A 102 -6.81 -18.42 -8.20
C ASP A 102 -5.84 -18.62 -9.35
N ASN A 103 -5.02 -17.60 -9.62
CA ASN A 103 -4.00 -17.69 -10.68
C ASN A 103 -2.66 -18.18 -10.16
N GLY A 104 -2.64 -18.78 -8.96
CA GLY A 104 -1.42 -19.38 -8.42
C GLY A 104 -0.44 -18.42 -7.79
N GLY A 105 -0.88 -17.20 -7.48
CA GLY A 105 -0.01 -16.20 -6.88
C GLY A 105 1.08 -15.76 -7.86
N TRP A 106 2.30 -15.69 -7.36
CA TRP A 106 3.44 -15.32 -8.20
C TRP A 106 3.88 -16.51 -9.06
N LYS A 107 3.36 -16.57 -10.25
CA LYS A 107 3.81 -17.58 -11.20
C LYS A 107 4.95 -17.04 -12.00
N ARG A 108 6.03 -17.79 -12.05
CA ARG A 108 7.20 -17.40 -12.85
C ARG A 108 7.88 -18.61 -13.42
#